data_72480efb84c9d8dddc068701aeca84ea
#
_entry.id   72480efb84c9d8dddc068701aeca84ea
#
_cell.length_a   1.000
_cell.length_b   1.000
_cell.length_c   1.000
_cell.angle_alpha   90.00
_cell.angle_beta   90.00
_cell.angle_gamma   90.00
#
_symmetry.space_group_name_H-M   'P 1'
#
loop_
_entity.id
_entity.type
_entity.pdbx_description
1 polymer ?
#
loop_
_entity_poly.entity_id
_entity_poly.type
_entity_poly.pdbx_seq_one_letter_code
_entity_poly.pdbx_strand_id
1 'polypeptide(L)'
;MKYAIMSDVHANPRALKVALEDARRLGCEKYVLLGDVTGYGYDVKTALAEVRKNFDVVLMGNHDSACVGLEPVWEVMAIANYDIDRAQREKLSDDEVAWLQNRPYIHEENGLAFAHGDFTRPQSWNYILSTEAAVQNFFSREERLLFCGHTHHAAVWEQTGKGEFRAKFAKRLRNPAVKAERISFKLKEGSRYIVNVGSVGYPRNDLCASYAIYDKAKNLVTLRRLPFDFKNYIADMIENKVSLPDWLVALLTVATKPESRPVWSGHGLGSFQTRRHRGL
;
A
#
# COMPACT_ATOMS: atom_id res chain seq x y z
N MET A 1 -22.58 0.58 -7.25
CA MET A 1 -21.65 1.00 -6.20
C MET A 1 -20.23 0.80 -6.69
N LYS A 2 -19.41 1.81 -6.57
CA LYS A 2 -18.01 1.84 -6.98
C LYS A 2 -17.13 2.18 -5.77
N TYR A 3 -16.18 1.31 -5.48
CA TYR A 3 -15.25 1.44 -4.35
C TYR A 3 -13.96 2.09 -4.82
N ALA A 4 -13.40 3.02 -4.03
CA ALA A 4 -12.00 3.42 -4.06
C ALA A 4 -11.28 2.75 -2.89
N ILE A 5 -10.30 1.91 -3.16
CA ILE A 5 -9.54 1.17 -2.15
C ILE A 5 -8.10 1.69 -2.18
N MET A 6 -7.69 2.31 -1.10
CA MET A 6 -6.39 2.96 -0.91
C MET A 6 -5.63 2.32 0.25
N SER A 7 -4.32 2.49 0.30
CA SER A 7 -3.46 2.00 1.38
C SER A 7 -2.20 2.85 1.49
N ASP A 8 -1.53 2.77 2.65
CA ASP A 8 -0.17 3.24 2.82
C ASP A 8 -0.03 4.74 2.46
N VAL A 9 -0.80 5.59 3.18
CA VAL A 9 -0.80 7.06 3.01
C VAL A 9 0.49 7.68 3.56
N HIS A 10 1.00 7.13 4.67
CA HIS A 10 2.28 7.50 5.25
C HIS A 10 2.49 9.01 5.37
N ALA A 11 1.60 9.65 6.13
CA ALA A 11 1.69 11.08 6.42
C ALA A 11 2.00 11.97 5.17
N ASN A 12 1.47 11.56 3.99
CA ASN A 12 1.60 12.26 2.71
C ASN A 12 0.25 12.76 2.19
N PRO A 13 -0.27 13.88 2.72
CA PRO A 13 -1.55 14.43 2.29
C PRO A 13 -1.56 14.92 0.83
N ARG A 14 -0.39 15.25 0.23
CA ARG A 14 -0.29 15.65 -1.18
C ARG A 14 -0.69 14.52 -2.11
N ALA A 15 -0.12 13.33 -1.90
CA ALA A 15 -0.44 12.15 -2.70
C ALA A 15 -1.87 11.68 -2.44
N LEU A 16 -2.33 11.73 -1.18
CA LEU A 16 -3.70 11.38 -0.81
C LEU A 16 -4.72 12.27 -1.52
N LYS A 17 -4.47 13.58 -1.58
CA LYS A 17 -5.33 14.53 -2.29
C LYS A 17 -5.50 14.15 -3.76
N VAL A 18 -4.39 13.86 -4.46
CA VAL A 18 -4.43 13.46 -5.88
C VAL A 18 -5.25 12.17 -6.08
N ALA A 19 -5.09 11.18 -5.20
CA ALA A 19 -5.84 9.93 -5.27
C ALA A 19 -7.35 10.13 -5.01
N LEU A 20 -7.70 10.94 -4.00
CA LEU A 20 -9.09 11.28 -3.68
C LEU A 20 -9.77 12.06 -4.81
N GLU A 21 -9.10 13.04 -5.41
CA GLU A 21 -9.62 13.82 -6.54
C GLU A 21 -9.87 12.93 -7.75
N ASP A 22 -8.94 12.01 -8.07
CA ASP A 22 -9.13 11.06 -9.17
C ASP A 22 -10.31 10.10 -8.90
N ALA A 23 -10.42 9.57 -7.69
CA ALA A 23 -11.49 8.67 -7.29
C ALA A 23 -12.88 9.36 -7.38
N ARG A 24 -12.98 10.60 -6.91
CA ARG A 24 -14.22 11.41 -7.02
C ARG A 24 -14.59 11.67 -8.48
N ARG A 25 -13.62 12.07 -9.30
CA ARG A 25 -13.81 12.30 -10.74
C ARG A 25 -14.30 11.05 -11.48
N LEU A 26 -13.87 9.86 -11.02
CA LEU A 26 -14.29 8.57 -11.58
C LEU A 26 -15.60 8.03 -10.97
N GLY A 27 -16.24 8.81 -10.07
CA GLY A 27 -17.53 8.50 -9.48
C GLY A 27 -17.46 7.35 -8.49
N CYS A 28 -16.40 7.26 -7.67
CA CYS A 28 -16.38 6.36 -6.54
C CYS A 28 -17.34 6.84 -5.45
N GLU A 29 -18.07 5.90 -4.87
CA GLU A 29 -19.16 6.16 -3.90
C GLU A 29 -18.78 5.71 -2.50
N LYS A 30 -17.84 4.76 -2.36
CA LYS A 30 -17.36 4.22 -1.10
C LYS A 30 -15.83 4.20 -1.06
N TYR A 31 -15.28 4.63 0.04
CA TYR A 31 -13.85 4.83 0.24
C TYR A 31 -13.35 3.92 1.37
N VAL A 32 -12.38 3.06 1.06
CA VAL A 32 -11.76 2.13 2.01
C VAL A 32 -10.27 2.42 2.07
N LEU A 33 -9.75 2.65 3.28
CA LEU A 33 -8.32 2.73 3.55
C LEU A 33 -7.87 1.47 4.29
N LEU A 34 -6.88 0.80 3.76
CA LEU A 34 -6.39 -0.46 4.30
C LEU A 34 -5.40 -0.29 5.46
N GLY A 35 -5.12 0.94 5.88
CA GLY A 35 -4.20 1.26 6.97
C GLY A 35 -2.97 2.03 6.51
N ASP A 36 -2.05 2.23 7.46
CA ASP A 36 -0.83 3.03 7.34
C ASP A 36 -1.12 4.48 6.94
N VAL A 37 -1.89 5.16 7.80
CA VAL A 37 -2.03 6.62 7.75
C VAL A 37 -0.73 7.28 8.18
N THR A 38 -0.07 6.70 9.18
CA THR A 38 1.16 7.17 9.82
C THR A 38 2.42 6.59 9.16
N GLY A 39 3.59 6.95 9.66
CA GLY A 39 4.89 6.48 9.19
C GLY A 39 5.48 7.29 8.04
N TYR A 40 6.76 7.14 7.81
CA TYR A 40 7.61 7.69 6.76
C TYR A 40 7.52 9.21 6.51
N GLY A 41 6.35 9.76 6.28
CA GLY A 41 6.16 11.16 5.89
C GLY A 41 6.17 12.15 7.06
N TYR A 42 5.90 13.41 6.78
CA TYR A 42 6.08 14.51 7.74
C TYR A 42 4.77 15.11 8.28
N ASP A 43 3.66 14.98 7.55
CA ASP A 43 2.40 15.69 7.87
C ASP A 43 1.29 14.73 8.27
N VAL A 44 1.49 14.08 9.41
CA VAL A 44 0.54 13.11 9.98
C VAL A 44 -0.79 13.77 10.35
N LYS A 45 -0.78 15.03 10.81
CA LYS A 45 -2.00 15.75 11.22
C LYS A 45 -2.95 15.95 10.05
N THR A 46 -2.44 16.52 8.95
CA THR A 46 -3.24 16.76 7.75
C THR A 46 -3.69 15.43 7.12
N ALA A 47 -2.79 14.43 7.05
CA ALA A 47 -3.13 13.12 6.50
C ALA A 47 -4.26 12.45 7.29
N LEU A 48 -4.17 12.43 8.62
CA LEU A 48 -5.19 11.83 9.48
C LEU A 48 -6.51 12.58 9.39
N ALA A 49 -6.50 13.91 9.37
CA ALA A 49 -7.71 14.72 9.22
C ALA A 49 -8.41 14.44 7.88
N GLU A 50 -7.66 14.35 6.78
CA GLU A 50 -8.23 14.01 5.47
C GLU A 50 -8.75 12.56 5.44
N VAL A 51 -8.08 11.62 6.11
CA VAL A 51 -8.56 10.23 6.22
C VAL A 51 -9.86 10.17 7.00
N ARG A 52 -9.93 10.77 8.19
CA ARG A 52 -11.17 10.80 9.01
C ARG A 52 -12.36 11.42 8.28
N LYS A 53 -12.10 12.38 7.41
CA LYS A 53 -13.14 13.10 6.66
C LYS A 53 -13.67 12.34 5.46
N ASN A 54 -12.82 11.56 4.77
CA ASN A 54 -13.12 11.07 3.43
C ASN A 54 -13.32 9.56 3.31
N PHE A 55 -12.97 8.77 4.32
CA PHE A 55 -13.07 7.31 4.24
C PHE A 55 -14.20 6.77 5.09
N ASP A 56 -14.97 5.85 4.51
CA ASP A 56 -16.07 5.14 5.19
C ASP A 56 -15.55 4.01 6.08
N VAL A 57 -14.45 3.37 5.63
CA VAL A 57 -13.77 2.28 6.33
C VAL A 57 -12.28 2.58 6.40
N VAL A 58 -11.71 2.46 7.60
CA VAL A 58 -10.26 2.60 7.81
C VAL A 58 -9.79 1.42 8.66
N LEU A 59 -8.78 0.71 8.18
CA LEU A 59 -8.17 -0.41 8.89
C LEU A 59 -6.91 0.01 9.62
N MET A 60 -6.47 -0.84 10.55
CA MET A 60 -5.20 -0.73 11.23
C MET A 60 -4.07 -1.17 10.31
N GLY A 61 -3.04 -0.34 10.13
CA GLY A 61 -1.76 -0.72 9.55
C GLY A 61 -0.68 -0.91 10.62
N ASN A 62 0.48 -1.44 10.25
CA ASN A 62 1.57 -1.68 11.19
C ASN A 62 2.20 -0.37 11.70
N HIS A 63 2.30 0.65 10.87
CA HIS A 63 2.75 1.98 11.29
C HIS A 63 1.73 2.66 12.21
N ASP A 64 0.44 2.52 11.92
CA ASP A 64 -0.61 3.04 12.81
C ASP A 64 -0.53 2.36 14.18
N SER A 65 -0.38 1.03 14.21
CA SER A 65 -0.23 0.23 15.43
C SER A 65 1.01 0.65 16.23
N ALA A 66 2.16 0.84 15.57
CA ALA A 66 3.39 1.34 16.18
C ALA A 66 3.22 2.75 16.74
N CYS A 67 2.61 3.65 15.97
CA CYS A 67 2.35 5.04 16.37
C CYS A 67 1.52 5.12 17.65
N VAL A 68 0.52 4.25 17.80
CA VAL A 68 -0.36 4.28 18.99
C VAL A 68 0.07 3.32 20.11
N GLY A 69 1.23 2.66 19.97
CA GLY A 69 1.84 1.83 21.01
C GLY A 69 1.15 0.48 21.23
N LEU A 70 0.50 -0.09 20.20
CA LEU A 70 -0.04 -1.45 20.26
C LEU A 70 1.07 -2.46 19.98
N GLU A 71 1.23 -3.43 20.87
CA GLU A 71 2.21 -4.51 20.76
C GLU A 71 1.72 -5.66 19.84
N PRO A 72 2.61 -6.40 19.24
CA PRO A 72 4.10 -6.43 19.29
C PRO A 72 4.78 -5.85 18.02
N VAL A 73 4.39 -4.69 17.56
CA VAL A 73 4.83 -4.14 16.26
C VAL A 73 6.35 -3.93 16.18
N TRP A 74 7.01 -3.57 17.28
CA TRP A 74 8.47 -3.34 17.28
C TRP A 74 9.30 -4.61 17.03
N GLU A 75 8.75 -5.81 17.23
CA GLU A 75 9.46 -7.06 16.95
C GLU A 75 9.63 -7.31 15.45
N VAL A 76 8.78 -6.69 14.63
CA VAL A 76 8.73 -6.89 13.17
C VAL A 76 9.07 -5.63 12.37
N MET A 77 9.31 -4.51 13.04
CA MET A 77 9.59 -3.22 12.42
C MET A 77 11.04 -2.79 12.64
N ALA A 78 11.67 -2.20 11.62
CA ALA A 78 12.99 -1.59 11.77
C ALA A 78 12.94 -0.42 12.78
N ILE A 79 13.96 -0.31 13.66
CA ILE A 79 14.05 0.72 14.72
C ILE A 79 13.82 2.13 14.16
N ALA A 80 14.45 2.48 13.03
CA ALA A 80 14.30 3.80 12.41
C ALA A 80 12.84 4.13 12.04
N ASN A 81 12.05 3.13 11.61
CA ASN A 81 10.64 3.33 11.30
C ASN A 81 9.83 3.54 12.57
N TYR A 82 10.13 2.78 13.62
CA TYR A 82 9.50 2.93 14.93
C TYR A 82 9.73 4.32 15.54
N ASP A 83 10.94 4.87 15.41
CA ASP A 83 11.25 6.22 15.88
C ASP A 83 10.44 7.31 15.14
N ILE A 84 10.20 7.12 13.84
CA ILE A 84 9.33 8.02 13.06
C ILE A 84 7.89 7.97 13.58
N ASP A 85 7.36 6.77 13.82
CA ASP A 85 6.00 6.58 14.32
C ASP A 85 5.82 7.19 15.72
N ARG A 86 6.81 7.02 16.59
CA ARG A 86 6.81 7.67 17.92
C ARG A 86 6.81 9.20 17.82
N ALA A 87 7.66 9.77 16.94
CA ALA A 87 7.70 11.22 16.73
C ALA A 87 6.38 11.75 16.15
N GLN A 88 5.69 10.96 15.36
CA GLN A 88 4.35 11.30 14.86
C GLN A 88 3.30 11.19 15.96
N ARG A 89 3.41 10.22 16.87
CA ARG A 89 2.52 10.09 18.04
C ARG A 89 2.49 11.36 18.88
N GLU A 90 3.64 12.01 19.07
CA GLU A 90 3.75 13.26 19.84
C GLU A 90 2.98 14.43 19.21
N LYS A 91 2.71 14.37 17.91
CA LYS A 91 1.93 15.37 17.18
C LYS A 91 0.42 15.13 17.25
N LEU A 92 -0.03 13.95 17.63
CA LEU A 92 -1.43 13.57 17.67
C LEU A 92 -2.05 13.90 19.04
N SER A 93 -3.31 14.32 19.04
CA SER A 93 -4.11 14.45 20.25
C SER A 93 -4.53 13.08 20.78
N ASP A 94 -4.95 13.01 22.04
CA ASP A 94 -5.45 11.76 22.62
C ASP A 94 -6.69 11.23 21.91
N ASP A 95 -7.58 12.10 21.40
CA ASP A 95 -8.72 11.70 20.56
C ASP A 95 -8.29 11.06 19.25
N GLU A 96 -7.26 11.63 18.58
CA GLU A 96 -6.72 11.08 17.33
C GLU A 96 -6.05 9.72 17.55
N VAL A 97 -5.32 9.57 18.65
CA VAL A 97 -4.71 8.30 19.06
C VAL A 97 -5.77 7.25 19.39
N ALA A 98 -6.76 7.62 20.23
CA ALA A 98 -7.85 6.71 20.57
C ALA A 98 -8.65 6.30 19.31
N TRP A 99 -8.81 7.21 18.35
CA TRP A 99 -9.47 6.91 17.09
C TRP A 99 -8.65 5.87 16.28
N LEU A 100 -7.33 6.02 16.16
CA LEU A 100 -6.47 5.05 15.50
C LEU A 100 -6.49 3.70 16.22
N GLN A 101 -6.36 3.66 17.55
CA GLN A 101 -6.36 2.43 18.36
C GLN A 101 -7.61 1.56 18.14
N ASN A 102 -8.73 2.19 17.79
CA ASN A 102 -10.00 1.49 17.55
C ASN A 102 -10.21 1.07 16.08
N ARG A 103 -9.17 1.07 15.24
CA ARG A 103 -9.33 0.59 13.86
C ARG A 103 -9.29 -0.93 13.81
N PRO A 104 -10.19 -1.56 13.03
CA PRO A 104 -10.19 -3.02 12.86
C PRO A 104 -9.00 -3.46 11.99
N TYR A 105 -8.56 -4.71 12.15
CA TYR A 105 -7.51 -5.32 11.32
C TYR A 105 -8.05 -5.93 10.03
N ILE A 106 -9.30 -6.33 10.03
CA ILE A 106 -10.04 -6.85 8.87
C ILE A 106 -11.40 -6.18 8.78
N HIS A 107 -11.86 -5.96 7.56
CA HIS A 107 -13.24 -5.58 7.27
C HIS A 107 -13.79 -6.48 6.17
N GLU A 108 -15.05 -6.91 6.31
CA GLU A 108 -15.73 -7.77 5.36
C GLU A 108 -17.07 -7.15 5.00
N GLU A 109 -17.35 -7.08 3.72
CA GLU A 109 -18.66 -6.65 3.24
C GLU A 109 -18.94 -7.11 1.81
N ASN A 110 -20.17 -7.48 1.53
CA ASN A 110 -20.64 -7.78 0.17
C ASN A 110 -19.78 -8.78 -0.62
N GLY A 111 -19.16 -9.77 0.04
CA GLY A 111 -18.27 -10.76 -0.56
C GLY A 111 -16.87 -10.23 -0.88
N LEU A 112 -16.50 -9.11 -0.27
CA LEU A 112 -15.17 -8.51 -0.29
C LEU A 112 -14.54 -8.66 1.08
N ALA A 113 -13.22 -8.86 1.13
CA ALA A 113 -12.43 -8.77 2.36
C ALA A 113 -11.29 -7.77 2.18
N PHE A 114 -10.99 -7.05 3.25
CA PHE A 114 -9.99 -6.01 3.30
C PHE A 114 -9.08 -6.23 4.51
N ALA A 115 -7.77 -6.20 4.31
CA ALA A 115 -6.76 -6.24 5.35
C ALA A 115 -5.59 -5.33 4.96
N HIS A 116 -4.77 -4.90 5.91
CA HIS A 116 -3.57 -4.14 5.58
C HIS A 116 -2.52 -5.03 4.90
N GLY A 117 -2.09 -6.09 5.57
CA GLY A 117 -1.12 -7.07 5.08
C GLY A 117 -1.78 -8.35 4.57
N ASP A 118 -1.62 -9.42 5.34
CA ASP A 118 -2.19 -10.73 5.02
C ASP A 118 -3.53 -10.98 5.74
N PHE A 119 -4.24 -12.02 5.31
CA PHE A 119 -5.54 -12.41 5.84
C PHE A 119 -5.46 -13.60 6.81
N THR A 120 -4.30 -14.26 6.91
CA THR A 120 -4.12 -15.44 7.77
C THR A 120 -3.94 -15.04 9.23
N ARG A 121 -3.11 -14.02 9.45
CA ARG A 121 -2.81 -13.42 10.76
C ARG A 121 -2.59 -11.92 10.58
N PRO A 122 -3.64 -11.10 10.45
CA PRO A 122 -3.53 -9.70 10.09
C PRO A 122 -2.61 -8.88 10.98
N GLN A 123 -2.51 -9.23 12.27
CA GLN A 123 -1.64 -8.57 13.26
C GLN A 123 -0.16 -8.97 13.15
N SER A 124 0.18 -9.95 12.31
CA SER A 124 1.57 -10.38 12.09
C SER A 124 2.24 -9.63 10.95
N TRP A 125 1.49 -8.81 10.21
CA TRP A 125 2.00 -7.93 9.15
C TRP A 125 2.80 -8.65 8.07
N ASN A 126 2.42 -9.91 7.75
CA ASN A 126 3.12 -10.68 6.72
C ASN A 126 2.89 -10.06 5.34
N TYR A 127 3.93 -10.12 4.50
CA TYR A 127 3.84 -9.66 3.12
C TYR A 127 3.27 -10.72 2.19
N ILE A 128 2.34 -10.34 1.34
CA ILE A 128 1.93 -11.15 0.19
C ILE A 128 2.78 -10.72 -1.02
N LEU A 129 3.93 -11.36 -1.22
CA LEU A 129 4.88 -11.02 -2.28
C LEU A 129 5.03 -12.11 -3.34
N SER A 130 4.52 -13.30 -3.08
CA SER A 130 4.65 -14.45 -3.98
C SER A 130 3.31 -15.15 -4.21
N THR A 131 3.26 -16.04 -5.19
CA THR A 131 2.09 -16.87 -5.43
C THR A 131 1.84 -17.84 -4.27
N GLU A 132 2.89 -18.35 -3.63
CA GLU A 132 2.82 -19.25 -2.47
C GLU A 132 2.18 -18.55 -1.27
N ALA A 133 2.58 -17.31 -0.98
CA ALA A 133 1.95 -16.49 0.05
C ALA A 133 0.47 -16.21 -0.30
N ALA A 134 0.17 -15.90 -1.56
CA ALA A 134 -1.20 -15.68 -2.01
C ALA A 134 -2.06 -16.93 -1.86
N VAL A 135 -1.53 -18.13 -2.12
CA VAL A 135 -2.24 -19.42 -1.94
C VAL A 135 -2.67 -19.59 -0.49
N GLN A 136 -1.79 -19.34 0.49
CA GLN A 136 -2.14 -19.44 1.92
C GLN A 136 -3.30 -18.49 2.27
N ASN A 137 -3.29 -17.28 1.71
CA ASN A 137 -4.32 -16.28 1.93
C ASN A 137 -5.65 -16.66 1.25
N PHE A 138 -5.64 -17.28 0.07
CA PHE A 138 -6.85 -17.82 -0.55
C PHE A 138 -7.50 -18.93 0.29
N PHE A 139 -6.71 -19.76 0.97
CA PHE A 139 -7.24 -20.81 1.83
C PHE A 139 -7.74 -20.30 3.19
N SER A 140 -7.30 -19.14 3.63
CA SER A 140 -7.76 -18.55 4.90
C SER A 140 -9.09 -17.80 4.79
N ARG A 141 -9.58 -17.55 3.57
CA ARG A 141 -10.76 -16.73 3.28
C ARG A 141 -11.64 -17.39 2.23
N GLU A 142 -12.93 -17.07 2.26
CA GLU A 142 -13.90 -17.56 1.27
C GLU A 142 -14.33 -16.45 0.28
N GLU A 143 -14.10 -15.19 0.62
CA GLU A 143 -14.50 -14.05 -0.20
C GLU A 143 -13.88 -14.14 -1.60
N ARG A 144 -14.64 -13.68 -2.58
CA ARG A 144 -14.22 -13.71 -3.97
C ARG A 144 -13.11 -12.73 -4.29
N LEU A 145 -13.08 -11.60 -3.60
CA LEU A 145 -12.17 -10.51 -3.88
C LEU A 145 -11.59 -9.96 -2.58
N LEU A 146 -10.27 -10.09 -2.42
CA LEU A 146 -9.51 -9.69 -1.25
C LEU A 146 -8.61 -8.50 -1.63
N PHE A 147 -8.63 -7.42 -0.84
CA PHE A 147 -7.78 -6.25 -1.05
C PHE A 147 -6.79 -6.08 0.08
N CYS A 148 -5.50 -5.89 -0.27
CA CYS A 148 -4.41 -5.63 0.69
C CYS A 148 -3.49 -4.52 0.19
N GLY A 149 -2.59 -4.05 1.09
CA GLY A 149 -1.55 -3.06 0.86
C GLY A 149 -0.19 -3.53 1.39
N HIS A 150 0.42 -2.75 2.31
CA HIS A 150 1.59 -3.05 3.13
C HIS A 150 2.91 -3.25 2.37
N THR A 151 2.91 -3.93 1.23
CA THR A 151 4.13 -4.12 0.43
C THR A 151 4.55 -2.88 -0.35
N HIS A 152 3.65 -1.91 -0.51
CA HIS A 152 3.73 -0.73 -1.38
C HIS A 152 3.84 -1.07 -2.87
N HIS A 153 3.73 -2.34 -3.25
CA HIS A 153 3.80 -2.79 -4.63
C HIS A 153 2.43 -3.31 -5.07
N ALA A 154 1.83 -2.66 -6.07
CA ALA A 154 0.60 -3.15 -6.65
C ALA A 154 0.82 -4.53 -7.29
N ALA A 155 -0.06 -5.47 -6.97
CA ALA A 155 0.01 -6.84 -7.46
C ALA A 155 -1.38 -7.47 -7.54
N VAL A 156 -1.55 -8.46 -8.40
CA VAL A 156 -2.80 -9.20 -8.51
C VAL A 156 -2.49 -10.69 -8.63
N TRP A 157 -3.14 -11.49 -7.79
CA TRP A 157 -3.15 -12.95 -7.89
C TRP A 157 -4.54 -13.44 -8.21
N GLU A 158 -4.64 -14.50 -9.00
CA GLU A 158 -5.89 -15.15 -9.40
C GLU A 158 -5.83 -16.62 -9.00
N GLN A 159 -6.84 -17.07 -8.26
CA GLN A 159 -7.22 -18.48 -8.19
C GLN A 159 -8.29 -18.70 -9.26
N THR A 160 -7.98 -19.51 -10.28
CA THR A 160 -8.93 -19.78 -11.38
C THR A 160 -10.05 -20.71 -10.92
N GLY A 161 -11.17 -20.73 -11.65
CA GLY A 161 -12.25 -21.67 -11.42
C GLY A 161 -11.85 -23.16 -11.55
N LYS A 162 -10.65 -23.45 -12.08
CA LYS A 162 -10.04 -24.79 -12.12
C LYS A 162 -9.09 -25.06 -10.95
N GLY A 163 -8.96 -24.13 -10.01
CA GLY A 163 -8.08 -24.25 -8.83
C GLY A 163 -6.61 -23.90 -9.09
N GLU A 164 -6.24 -23.39 -10.26
CA GLU A 164 -4.88 -22.94 -10.56
C GLU A 164 -4.60 -21.56 -9.94
N PHE A 165 -3.39 -21.34 -9.46
CA PHE A 165 -2.95 -20.05 -8.89
C PHE A 165 -1.91 -19.40 -9.78
N ARG A 166 -2.03 -18.09 -9.98
CA ARG A 166 -1.10 -17.33 -10.80
C ARG A 166 -1.06 -15.84 -10.48
N ALA A 167 0.11 -15.23 -10.62
CA ALA A 167 0.25 -13.77 -10.62
C ALA A 167 -0.23 -13.19 -11.95
N LYS A 168 -1.02 -12.11 -11.88
CA LYS A 168 -1.50 -11.36 -13.05
C LYS A 168 -0.77 -10.03 -13.14
N PHE A 169 -0.49 -9.58 -14.38
CA PHE A 169 0.11 -8.26 -14.67
C PHE A 169 1.45 -7.97 -13.97
N ALA A 170 2.09 -8.97 -13.35
CA ALA A 170 3.30 -8.79 -12.54
C ALA A 170 4.40 -8.00 -13.27
N LYS A 171 4.63 -8.28 -14.56
CA LYS A 171 5.63 -7.58 -15.39
C LYS A 171 5.28 -6.09 -15.57
N ARG A 172 4.01 -5.77 -15.82
CA ARG A 172 3.56 -4.39 -16.07
C ARG A 172 3.54 -3.58 -14.77
N LEU A 173 3.12 -4.19 -13.66
CA LEU A 173 3.05 -3.55 -12.35
C LEU A 173 4.43 -3.24 -11.74
N ARG A 174 5.49 -3.90 -12.21
CA ARG A 174 6.87 -3.67 -11.75
C ARG A 174 7.58 -2.53 -12.47
N ASN A 175 7.05 -2.07 -13.61
CA ASN A 175 7.68 -0.96 -14.34
C ASN A 175 7.29 0.37 -13.68
N PRO A 176 8.25 1.26 -13.37
CA PRO A 176 7.96 2.60 -12.88
C PRO A 176 7.04 3.36 -13.85
N ALA A 177 6.05 4.05 -13.32
CA ALA A 177 5.18 4.90 -14.12
C ALA A 177 5.64 6.36 -14.01
N VAL A 178 5.78 7.02 -15.15
CA VAL A 178 6.12 8.45 -15.23
C VAL A 178 4.93 9.33 -15.60
N LYS A 179 3.79 8.70 -15.90
CA LYS A 179 2.52 9.35 -16.23
C LYS A 179 1.36 8.54 -15.67
N ALA A 180 0.20 9.17 -15.56
CA ALA A 180 -1.02 8.49 -15.11
C ALA A 180 -1.31 7.23 -15.95
N GLU A 181 -1.46 6.10 -15.27
CA GLU A 181 -1.75 4.80 -15.87
C GLU A 181 -2.97 4.15 -15.25
N ARG A 182 -3.56 3.23 -16.00
CA ARG A 182 -4.60 2.33 -15.51
C ARG A 182 -4.38 0.91 -16.04
N ILE A 183 -4.64 -0.07 -15.18
CA ILE A 183 -4.68 -1.47 -15.55
C ILE A 183 -6.03 -2.02 -15.09
N SER A 184 -6.87 -2.43 -16.04
CA SER A 184 -8.22 -2.90 -15.73
C SER A 184 -8.38 -4.36 -16.13
N PHE A 185 -9.13 -5.11 -15.30
CA PHE A 185 -9.51 -6.48 -15.63
C PHE A 185 -10.89 -6.82 -15.08
N LYS A 186 -11.67 -7.56 -15.87
CA LYS A 186 -12.94 -8.13 -15.43
C LYS A 186 -12.68 -9.36 -14.56
N LEU A 187 -13.45 -9.51 -13.50
CA LEU A 187 -13.44 -10.71 -12.68
C LEU A 187 -14.16 -11.85 -13.45
N LYS A 188 -13.46 -12.95 -13.62
CA LYS A 188 -14.03 -14.14 -14.28
C LYS A 188 -14.93 -14.91 -13.32
N GLU A 189 -15.98 -15.49 -13.85
CA GLU A 189 -16.83 -16.37 -13.09
C GLU A 189 -16.04 -17.56 -12.53
N GLY A 190 -16.34 -17.98 -11.30
CA GLY A 190 -15.64 -19.05 -10.60
C GLY A 190 -14.20 -18.71 -10.16
N SER A 191 -13.64 -17.56 -10.56
CA SER A 191 -12.30 -17.15 -10.10
C SER A 191 -12.38 -16.27 -8.86
N ARG A 192 -11.32 -16.35 -8.03
CA ARG A 192 -11.08 -15.48 -6.87
C ARG A 192 -9.82 -14.65 -7.08
N TYR A 193 -9.73 -13.51 -6.41
CA TYR A 193 -8.61 -12.59 -6.62
C TYR A 193 -8.11 -12.01 -5.30
N ILE A 194 -6.78 -11.88 -5.19
CA ILE A 194 -6.13 -11.01 -4.22
C ILE A 194 -5.56 -9.83 -4.99
N VAL A 195 -5.86 -8.61 -4.55
CA VAL A 195 -5.42 -7.36 -5.17
C VAL A 195 -4.65 -6.54 -4.14
N ASN A 196 -3.34 -6.44 -4.30
CA ASN A 196 -2.55 -5.46 -3.59
C ASN A 196 -2.68 -4.12 -4.33
N VAL A 197 -3.17 -3.10 -3.62
CA VAL A 197 -3.49 -1.80 -4.23
C VAL A 197 -2.25 -0.91 -4.42
N GLY A 198 -1.10 -1.32 -3.87
CA GLY A 198 0.11 -0.50 -3.80
C GLY A 198 0.02 0.54 -2.69
N SER A 199 0.76 1.62 -2.80
CA SER A 199 0.81 2.71 -1.82
C SER A 199 0.40 4.04 -2.43
N VAL A 200 -0.39 4.81 -1.69
CA VAL A 200 -0.74 6.18 -2.07
C VAL A 200 0.43 7.13 -1.78
N GLY A 201 0.98 7.08 -0.58
CA GLY A 201 1.90 8.11 -0.08
C GLY A 201 3.38 7.77 -0.15
N TYR A 202 3.73 6.48 -0.21
CA TYR A 202 5.11 6.03 -0.16
C TYR A 202 5.39 4.88 -1.16
N PRO A 203 5.22 5.13 -2.47
CA PRO A 203 5.44 4.11 -3.48
C PRO A 203 6.92 3.69 -3.50
N ARG A 204 7.18 2.38 -3.52
CA ARG A 204 8.53 1.83 -3.65
C ARG A 204 8.83 1.57 -5.11
N ASN A 205 9.99 2.08 -5.60
CA ASN A 205 10.42 1.98 -7.01
C ASN A 205 9.43 2.58 -8.03
N ASP A 206 8.57 3.50 -7.57
CA ASP A 206 7.60 4.22 -8.40
C ASP A 206 7.47 5.66 -7.89
N LEU A 207 7.12 6.60 -8.76
CA LEU A 207 6.86 8.00 -8.42
C LEU A 207 5.37 8.34 -8.48
N CYS A 208 4.53 7.32 -8.48
CA CYS A 208 3.09 7.46 -8.63
C CYS A 208 2.36 6.91 -7.40
N ALA A 209 1.42 7.69 -6.89
CA ALA A 209 0.41 7.19 -5.96
C ALA A 209 -0.38 6.05 -6.62
N SER A 210 -0.56 4.95 -5.91
CA SER A 210 -1.29 3.78 -6.41
C SER A 210 -2.50 3.46 -5.55
N TYR A 211 -3.62 3.11 -6.20
CA TYR A 211 -4.83 2.63 -5.55
C TYR A 211 -5.69 1.78 -6.49
N ALA A 212 -6.71 1.11 -5.97
CA ALA A 212 -7.64 0.31 -6.77
C ALA A 212 -9.05 0.92 -6.79
N ILE A 213 -9.75 0.73 -7.92
CA ILE A 213 -11.18 0.94 -8.04
C ILE A 213 -11.85 -0.41 -8.31
N TYR A 214 -12.88 -0.74 -7.55
CA TYR A 214 -13.78 -1.86 -7.84
C TYR A 214 -15.16 -1.35 -8.25
N ASP A 215 -15.53 -1.55 -9.51
CA ASP A 215 -16.86 -1.27 -10.03
C ASP A 215 -17.71 -2.55 -9.95
N LYS A 216 -18.54 -2.65 -8.90
CA LYS A 216 -19.38 -3.83 -8.64
C LYS A 216 -20.36 -4.09 -9.79
N ALA A 217 -20.95 -3.06 -10.37
CA ALA A 217 -21.93 -3.20 -11.46
C ALA A 217 -21.29 -3.77 -12.74
N LYS A 218 -20.01 -3.44 -12.98
CA LYS A 218 -19.26 -3.91 -14.16
C LYS A 218 -18.44 -5.16 -13.89
N ASN A 219 -18.38 -5.60 -12.63
CA ASN A 219 -17.51 -6.69 -12.18
C ASN A 219 -16.03 -6.45 -12.60
N LEU A 220 -15.55 -5.22 -12.40
CA LEU A 220 -14.30 -4.71 -12.94
C LEU A 220 -13.42 -4.14 -11.84
N VAL A 221 -12.17 -4.59 -11.78
CA VAL A 221 -11.12 -3.96 -10.96
C VAL A 221 -10.22 -3.13 -11.87
N THR A 222 -9.88 -1.93 -11.42
CA THR A 222 -8.93 -1.01 -12.09
C THR A 222 -7.88 -0.56 -11.09
N LEU A 223 -6.62 -0.90 -11.34
CA LEU A 223 -5.48 -0.31 -10.65
C LEU A 223 -5.16 1.04 -11.29
N ARG A 224 -5.00 2.05 -10.47
CA ARG A 224 -4.64 3.41 -10.83
C ARG A 224 -3.23 3.71 -10.36
N ARG A 225 -2.44 4.40 -11.20
CA ARG A 225 -1.12 4.90 -10.86
C ARG A 225 -1.07 6.36 -11.30
N LEU A 226 -0.90 7.27 -10.35
CA LEU A 226 -1.07 8.72 -10.56
C LEU A 226 0.21 9.45 -10.14
N PRO A 227 0.85 10.21 -11.04
CA PRO A 227 1.93 11.08 -10.65
C PRO A 227 1.41 12.15 -9.67
N PHE A 228 2.19 12.45 -8.65
CA PHE A 228 1.98 13.58 -7.75
C PHE A 228 3.24 14.41 -7.66
N ASP A 229 3.17 15.55 -7.00
CA ASP A 229 4.31 16.46 -6.85
C ASP A 229 5.35 15.91 -5.86
N PHE A 230 6.03 14.86 -6.31
CA PHE A 230 7.01 14.12 -5.55
C PHE A 230 8.23 14.97 -5.18
N LYS A 231 8.62 15.90 -6.06
CA LYS A 231 9.76 16.79 -5.82
C LYS A 231 9.53 17.69 -4.62
N ASN A 232 8.38 18.36 -4.56
CA ASN A 232 8.03 19.21 -3.43
C ASN A 232 7.75 18.39 -2.15
N TYR A 233 7.17 17.18 -2.28
CA TYR A 233 7.05 16.29 -1.13
C TYR A 233 8.40 15.96 -0.49
N ILE A 234 9.43 15.67 -1.29
CA ILE A 234 10.78 15.43 -0.79
C ILE A 234 11.39 16.68 -0.16
N ALA A 235 11.20 17.87 -0.78
CA ALA A 235 11.66 19.14 -0.19
C ALA A 235 11.05 19.38 1.19
N ASP A 236 9.74 19.12 1.32
CA ASP A 236 9.01 19.22 2.59
C ASP A 236 9.55 18.20 3.63
N MET A 237 9.87 16.97 3.21
CA MET A 237 10.48 15.97 4.12
C MET A 237 11.84 16.45 4.66
N ILE A 238 12.70 17.00 3.79
CA ILE A 238 14.01 17.52 4.18
C ILE A 238 13.84 18.70 5.14
N GLU A 239 12.96 19.64 4.84
CA GLU A 239 12.67 20.80 5.69
C GLU A 239 12.18 20.39 7.07
N ASN A 240 11.35 19.35 7.13
CA ASN A 240 10.83 18.78 8.38
C ASN A 240 11.78 17.77 9.04
N LYS A 241 13.02 17.64 8.56
CA LYS A 241 14.07 16.74 9.10
C LYS A 241 13.68 15.27 9.16
N VAL A 242 12.84 14.83 8.23
CA VAL A 242 12.50 13.42 8.07
C VAL A 242 13.60 12.72 7.28
N SER A 243 14.11 11.61 7.79
CA SER A 243 15.14 10.83 7.11
C SER A 243 14.60 10.28 5.78
N LEU A 244 15.33 10.54 4.69
CA LEU A 244 15.04 9.96 3.40
C LEU A 244 15.71 8.58 3.30
N PRO A 245 15.00 7.55 2.84
CA PRO A 245 15.61 6.24 2.62
C PRO A 245 16.60 6.29 1.44
N ASP A 246 17.63 5.43 1.50
CA ASP A 246 18.72 5.40 0.53
C ASP A 246 18.24 5.26 -0.93
N TRP A 247 17.20 4.45 -1.18
CA TRP A 247 16.65 4.29 -2.52
C TRP A 247 16.06 5.60 -3.07
N LEU A 248 15.49 6.43 -2.19
CA LEU A 248 14.92 7.72 -2.55
C LEU A 248 16.02 8.75 -2.83
N VAL A 249 17.05 8.75 -1.99
CA VAL A 249 18.26 9.59 -2.21
C VAL A 249 18.91 9.20 -3.55
N ALA A 250 19.05 7.92 -3.84
CA ALA A 250 19.59 7.42 -5.12
C ALA A 250 18.74 7.88 -6.30
N LEU A 251 17.41 7.80 -6.19
CA LEU A 251 16.48 8.24 -7.25
C LEU A 251 16.61 9.74 -7.54
N LEU A 252 16.69 10.56 -6.50
CA LEU A 252 16.87 12.03 -6.61
C LEU A 252 18.20 12.36 -7.27
N THR A 253 19.28 11.63 -6.91
CA THR A 253 20.61 11.84 -7.47
C THR A 253 20.67 11.53 -8.98
N VAL A 254 19.91 10.50 -9.44
CA VAL A 254 19.81 10.17 -10.87
C VAL A 254 18.94 11.19 -11.60
N ALA A 255 17.84 11.65 -11.01
CA ALA A 255 16.92 12.61 -11.63
C ALA A 255 17.53 14.02 -11.78
N THR A 256 18.56 14.37 -11.00
CA THR A 256 19.24 15.67 -11.04
C THR A 256 20.43 15.74 -12.01
N LYS A 257 20.82 14.62 -12.66
CA LYS A 257 21.85 14.63 -13.70
C LYS A 257 21.26 15.11 -15.02
N PRO A 258 21.82 16.16 -15.67
CA PRO A 258 21.20 16.81 -16.83
C PRO A 258 21.10 15.97 -18.10
N GLU A 259 21.77 14.82 -18.20
CA GLU A 259 21.93 14.07 -19.46
C GLU A 259 21.95 12.52 -19.34
N SER A 260 21.13 11.92 -18.53
CA SER A 260 20.98 10.46 -18.65
C SER A 260 19.53 10.02 -18.52
N ARG A 261 18.90 9.68 -19.64
CA ARG A 261 17.73 8.82 -19.61
C ARG A 261 18.13 7.54 -18.87
N PRO A 262 17.42 7.12 -17.81
CA PRO A 262 17.74 5.87 -17.16
C PRO A 262 17.47 4.72 -18.13
N VAL A 263 18.53 4.15 -18.68
CA VAL A 263 18.48 2.83 -19.31
C VAL A 263 18.47 1.83 -18.16
N TRP A 264 17.31 1.44 -17.72
CA TRP A 264 17.13 0.33 -16.80
C TRP A 264 17.40 -0.96 -17.58
N SER A 265 18.67 -1.38 -17.64
CA SER A 265 18.99 -2.75 -17.99
C SER A 265 18.45 -3.64 -16.87
N GLY A 266 17.47 -4.49 -17.22
CA GLY A 266 16.87 -5.44 -16.29
C GLY A 266 17.90 -6.41 -15.75
N HIS A 267 18.50 -6.10 -14.61
CA HIS A 267 19.28 -7.06 -13.84
C HIS A 267 18.43 -7.51 -12.66
N GLY A 268 18.24 -8.81 -12.69
CA GLY A 268 17.42 -9.65 -11.89
C GLY A 268 17.46 -9.37 -10.39
N LEU A 269 16.34 -9.67 -9.78
CA LEU A 269 16.23 -9.98 -8.37
C LEU A 269 17.28 -11.06 -8.04
N GLY A 270 18.32 -10.65 -7.30
CA GLY A 270 19.30 -11.58 -6.76
C GLY A 270 18.57 -12.68 -6.00
N SER A 271 18.80 -13.91 -6.41
CA SER A 271 18.38 -15.09 -5.68
C SER A 271 18.96 -15.01 -4.27
N PHE A 272 18.09 -14.88 -3.28
CA PHE A 272 18.46 -15.15 -1.89
C PHE A 272 18.81 -16.64 -1.80
N GLN A 273 20.11 -16.98 -1.94
CA GLN A 273 20.62 -18.29 -1.57
C GLN A 273 20.56 -18.41 -0.04
N THR A 274 19.67 -19.23 0.45
CA THR A 274 19.71 -19.74 1.80
C THR A 274 21.05 -20.47 2.02
N ARG A 275 21.97 -19.87 2.75
CA ARG A 275 23.13 -20.59 3.29
C ARG A 275 22.61 -21.62 4.29
N ARG A 276 22.62 -22.88 3.87
CA ARG A 276 22.55 -24.02 4.80
C ARG A 276 23.82 -23.99 5.66
N HIS A 277 23.67 -23.71 6.93
CA HIS A 277 24.70 -24.08 7.90
C HIS A 277 24.75 -25.61 7.94
N ARG A 278 25.83 -26.19 7.41
CA ARG A 278 26.27 -27.53 7.78
C ARG A 278 26.96 -27.42 9.12
N GLY A 279 26.59 -28.34 10.03
CA GLY A 279 27.04 -28.38 11.39
C GLY A 279 28.51 -28.71 11.61
N LEU A 280 28.91 -28.44 12.81
CA LEU A 280 29.71 -29.34 13.65
C LEU A 280 29.06 -29.27 15.04
#